data_e03ea6b398f6cf19c880c9c9c187cf8c
#
_entry.id   e03ea6b398f6cf19c880c9c9c187cf8c
#
_cell.length_a   1.000
_cell.length_b   1.000
_cell.length_c   1.000
_cell.angle_alpha   90.00
_cell.angle_beta   90.00
_cell.angle_gamma   90.00
#
_symmetry.space_group_name_H-M   'P 1'
#
loop_
_entity.id
_entity.type
_entity.pdbx_description
1 polymer ?
#
loop_
_entity_poly.entity_id
_entity_poly.type
_entity_poly.pdbx_seq_one_letter_code
_entity_poly.pdbx_strand_id
1 'polypeptide(L)'
;MSKARIELPPKLIPVFSGEARYRCAHGGRGSAKTRSFAMMTAVRAYMFAEAGVSGVILGAREYMNSLSESSMEEIKQAIRSVPWLDAYFEIGEQYIRTKNRRVSYVFAGLRHNLDSIKSKARILIAWVDEAESVSETAWQKLAPTVREQGSEIWVTWNPEKDGSPTDKRFRKESPPNSKVVELNYSDNPWFPEVLDQERQADRDRLDDQTYAWVWDGAYRENSDAQILSGKYRVAEFEPQPGWDGPYFGLDWGFSQDPTAGVKCWVGDGRLWIEYEAGKVGLENDDIADYVIQRLPGIEQHTVRADSARPETISHVKSKGRDGKRQCLPKLEAVEKWKGSVEDGIAHLRGYKEIVIHERCTQVLREARLYSYKVDRKSGDVLTDIVDANNHYIDALRYALGPLIKRAGYSWRGF
;
A
#
# COMPACT_ATOMS: atom_id res chain seq x y z
N MET A 1 -39.58 1.82 -27.82
CA MET A 1 -38.91 1.43 -26.54
C MET A 1 -38.37 2.67 -25.88
N SER A 2 -38.85 3.08 -24.71
CA SER A 2 -38.28 4.17 -23.96
C SER A 2 -36.85 3.79 -23.57
N LYS A 3 -35.86 4.65 -23.89
CA LYS A 3 -34.46 4.42 -23.50
C LYS A 3 -34.39 4.52 -21.99
N ALA A 4 -34.02 3.42 -21.34
CA ALA A 4 -33.70 3.43 -19.92
C ALA A 4 -32.43 4.29 -19.70
N ARG A 5 -32.50 5.26 -18.80
CA ARG A 5 -31.36 6.14 -18.47
C ARG A 5 -30.85 5.81 -17.09
N ILE A 6 -29.53 5.63 -16.99
CA ILE A 6 -28.80 5.51 -15.72
C ILE A 6 -27.80 6.66 -15.67
N GLU A 7 -27.73 7.33 -14.55
CA GLU A 7 -26.77 8.42 -14.31
C GLU A 7 -25.57 7.90 -13.51
N LEU A 8 -24.39 8.20 -13.99
CA LEU A 8 -23.11 7.83 -13.40
C LEU A 8 -22.17 9.02 -13.38
N PRO A 9 -21.26 9.11 -12.42
CA PRO A 9 -20.12 10.03 -12.52
C PRO A 9 -19.42 9.85 -13.88
N PRO A 10 -19.11 10.94 -14.60
CA PRO A 10 -18.59 10.85 -15.98
C PRO A 10 -17.35 9.94 -16.12
N LYS A 11 -16.45 9.95 -15.15
CA LYS A 11 -15.26 9.08 -15.13
C LYS A 11 -15.59 7.57 -15.07
N LEU A 12 -16.77 7.18 -14.60
CA LEU A 12 -17.18 5.77 -14.54
C LEU A 12 -17.77 5.26 -15.87
N ILE A 13 -18.21 6.13 -16.76
CA ILE A 13 -18.79 5.72 -18.03
C ILE A 13 -17.82 4.83 -18.85
N PRO A 14 -16.53 5.20 -19.03
CA PRO A 14 -15.56 4.33 -19.71
C PRO A 14 -15.31 3.01 -18.98
N VAL A 15 -15.39 3.02 -17.64
CA VAL A 15 -15.18 1.81 -16.82
C VAL A 15 -16.24 0.77 -17.11
N PHE A 16 -17.51 1.17 -17.28
CA PHE A 16 -18.63 0.27 -17.55
C PHE A 16 -18.90 0.03 -19.04
N SER A 17 -18.20 0.72 -19.94
CA SER A 17 -18.35 0.56 -21.40
C SER A 17 -17.44 -0.56 -21.92
N GLY A 18 -17.90 -1.28 -22.97
CA GLY A 18 -17.14 -2.33 -23.64
C GLY A 18 -16.74 -3.50 -22.73
N GLU A 19 -15.89 -4.38 -23.25
CA GLU A 19 -15.43 -5.57 -22.53
C GLU A 19 -14.34 -5.24 -21.51
N ALA A 20 -14.36 -5.96 -20.38
CA ALA A 20 -13.31 -5.95 -19.38
C ALA A 20 -13.42 -7.20 -18.49
N ARG A 21 -12.31 -7.70 -17.98
CA ARG A 21 -12.28 -8.72 -16.95
C ARG A 21 -12.39 -8.11 -15.56
N TYR A 22 -11.72 -6.96 -15.37
CA TYR A 22 -11.70 -6.25 -14.10
C TYR A 22 -12.21 -4.82 -14.31
N ARG A 23 -13.14 -4.39 -13.45
CA ARG A 23 -13.62 -3.01 -13.38
C ARG A 23 -13.39 -2.49 -11.97
N CYS A 24 -12.54 -1.49 -11.84
CA CYS A 24 -12.03 -1.05 -10.57
C CYS A 24 -12.20 0.46 -10.40
N ALA A 25 -12.60 0.88 -9.20
CA ALA A 25 -12.58 2.29 -8.80
C ALA A 25 -12.01 2.45 -7.40
N HIS A 26 -11.02 3.33 -7.27
CA HIS A 26 -10.44 3.72 -5.98
C HIS A 26 -10.51 5.23 -5.78
N GLY A 27 -10.28 5.70 -4.57
CA GLY A 27 -10.23 7.14 -4.25
C GLY A 27 -10.87 7.47 -2.92
N GLY A 28 -11.04 8.76 -2.65
CA GLY A 28 -11.53 9.30 -1.39
C GLY A 28 -13.01 9.01 -1.09
N ARG A 29 -13.45 9.45 0.06
CA ARG A 29 -14.85 9.35 0.50
C ARG A 29 -15.76 10.26 -0.32
N GLY A 30 -17.06 9.94 -0.33
CA GLY A 30 -18.08 10.77 -1.02
C GLY A 30 -18.05 10.73 -2.54
N SER A 31 -17.22 9.89 -3.16
CA SER A 31 -17.02 9.80 -4.61
C SER A 31 -18.11 9.05 -5.39
N ALA A 32 -19.16 8.54 -4.73
CA ALA A 32 -20.24 7.74 -5.29
C ALA A 32 -19.80 6.37 -5.89
N LYS A 33 -18.59 5.86 -5.56
CA LYS A 33 -18.09 4.54 -6.05
C LYS A 33 -19.07 3.42 -5.75
N THR A 34 -19.33 3.16 -4.45
CA THR A 34 -20.17 2.05 -3.98
C THR A 34 -21.57 2.12 -4.57
N ARG A 35 -22.20 3.31 -4.56
CA ARG A 35 -23.52 3.52 -5.14
C ARG A 35 -23.57 3.21 -6.64
N SER A 36 -22.57 3.69 -7.40
CA SER A 36 -22.50 3.48 -8.84
C SER A 36 -22.27 2.02 -9.19
N PHE A 37 -21.38 1.32 -8.47
CA PHE A 37 -21.13 -0.10 -8.68
C PHE A 37 -22.35 -0.94 -8.29
N ALA A 38 -23.00 -0.66 -7.17
CA ALA A 38 -24.26 -1.30 -6.78
C ALA A 38 -25.32 -1.16 -7.88
N MET A 39 -25.52 0.05 -8.40
CA MET A 39 -26.45 0.33 -9.50
C MET A 39 -26.10 -0.49 -10.75
N MET A 40 -24.83 -0.48 -11.14
CA MET A 40 -24.38 -1.18 -12.34
C MET A 40 -24.44 -2.70 -12.20
N THR A 41 -24.29 -3.27 -10.99
CA THR A 41 -24.57 -4.71 -10.78
C THR A 41 -26.01 -5.04 -11.09
N ALA A 42 -26.97 -4.19 -10.69
CA ALA A 42 -28.40 -4.39 -10.97
C ALA A 42 -28.71 -4.26 -12.47
N VAL A 43 -28.13 -3.28 -13.15
CA VAL A 43 -28.25 -3.15 -14.62
C VAL A 43 -27.73 -4.39 -15.34
N ARG A 44 -26.56 -4.89 -14.94
CA ARG A 44 -25.97 -6.10 -15.54
C ARG A 44 -26.79 -7.35 -15.22
N ALA A 45 -27.34 -7.47 -14.02
CA ALA A 45 -28.26 -8.56 -13.65
C ALA A 45 -29.51 -8.57 -14.55
N TYR A 46 -30.08 -7.39 -14.78
CA TYR A 46 -31.20 -7.22 -15.74
C TYR A 46 -30.77 -7.68 -17.14
N MET A 47 -29.64 -7.20 -17.65
CA MET A 47 -29.14 -7.55 -18.99
C MET A 47 -28.90 -9.06 -19.14
N PHE A 48 -28.30 -9.71 -18.16
CA PHE A 48 -28.10 -11.17 -18.17
C PHE A 48 -29.44 -11.92 -18.18
N ALA A 49 -30.37 -11.50 -17.33
CA ALA A 49 -31.66 -12.15 -17.23
C ALA A 49 -32.48 -12.02 -18.51
N GLU A 50 -32.45 -10.86 -19.17
CA GLU A 50 -33.09 -10.63 -20.51
C GLU A 50 -32.41 -11.42 -21.63
N ALA A 51 -31.06 -11.56 -21.56
CA ALA A 51 -30.31 -12.39 -22.50
C ALA A 51 -30.47 -13.90 -22.25
N GLY A 52 -31.29 -14.31 -21.28
CA GLY A 52 -31.51 -15.71 -20.95
C GLY A 52 -30.37 -16.37 -20.14
N VAL A 53 -29.38 -15.59 -19.69
CA VAL A 53 -28.26 -16.09 -18.90
C VAL A 53 -28.70 -16.23 -17.43
N SER A 54 -28.37 -17.38 -16.84
CA SER A 54 -28.67 -17.64 -15.42
C SER A 54 -27.38 -17.77 -14.61
N GLY A 55 -27.38 -17.21 -13.41
CA GLY A 55 -26.25 -17.25 -12.50
C GLY A 55 -26.40 -16.31 -11.31
N VAL A 56 -25.29 -16.00 -10.66
CA VAL A 56 -25.30 -15.14 -9.48
C VAL A 56 -24.36 -13.96 -9.64
N ILE A 57 -24.72 -12.87 -8.96
CA ILE A 57 -23.81 -11.78 -8.66
C ILE A 57 -23.35 -11.98 -7.22
N LEU A 58 -22.04 -12.11 -7.03
CA LEU A 58 -21.39 -12.26 -5.73
C LEU A 58 -21.04 -10.87 -5.20
N GLY A 59 -21.68 -10.43 -4.10
CA GLY A 59 -21.21 -9.32 -3.28
C GLY A 59 -20.22 -9.84 -2.24
N ALA A 60 -19.02 -9.26 -2.19
CA ALA A 60 -17.95 -9.76 -1.32
C ALA A 60 -17.22 -8.65 -0.58
N ARG A 61 -16.71 -8.97 0.60
CA ARG A 61 -15.71 -8.24 1.41
C ARG A 61 -14.77 -9.24 2.05
N GLU A 62 -13.67 -8.78 2.67
CA GLU A 62 -12.77 -9.68 3.41
C GLU A 62 -13.54 -10.42 4.53
N TYR A 63 -14.34 -9.68 5.31
CA TYR A 63 -15.14 -10.23 6.43
C TYR A 63 -16.64 -10.12 6.17
N MET A 64 -17.41 -11.09 6.70
CA MET A 64 -18.84 -11.16 6.47
C MET A 64 -19.67 -10.21 7.36
N ASN A 65 -19.16 -9.84 8.53
CA ASN A 65 -19.92 -9.14 9.57
C ASN A 65 -20.45 -7.75 9.16
N SER A 66 -19.87 -7.11 8.14
CA SER A 66 -20.32 -5.81 7.62
C SER A 66 -21.04 -5.89 6.26
N LEU A 67 -21.16 -7.08 5.70
CA LEU A 67 -21.55 -7.28 4.30
C LEU A 67 -23.07 -7.27 4.10
N SER A 68 -23.80 -7.91 5.03
CA SER A 68 -25.25 -8.02 4.94
C SER A 68 -25.96 -6.69 5.21
N GLU A 69 -25.37 -5.85 6.07
CA GLU A 69 -25.99 -4.60 6.50
C GLU A 69 -25.67 -3.42 5.58
N SER A 70 -24.51 -3.41 4.90
CA SER A 70 -24.11 -2.26 4.08
C SER A 70 -24.17 -2.50 2.57
N SER A 71 -23.43 -3.48 2.01
CA SER A 71 -23.40 -3.66 0.55
C SER A 71 -24.72 -4.21 -0.01
N MET A 72 -25.40 -5.10 0.74
CA MET A 72 -26.72 -5.58 0.33
C MET A 72 -27.75 -4.46 0.35
N GLU A 73 -27.76 -3.66 1.41
CA GLU A 73 -28.71 -2.54 1.52
C GLU A 73 -28.44 -1.47 0.46
N GLU A 74 -27.18 -1.20 0.13
CA GLU A 74 -26.81 -0.27 -0.93
C GLU A 74 -27.33 -0.76 -2.30
N ILE A 75 -27.26 -2.06 -2.60
CA ILE A 75 -27.82 -2.64 -3.80
C ILE A 75 -29.37 -2.51 -3.81
N LYS A 76 -30.03 -2.80 -2.68
CA LYS A 76 -31.50 -2.65 -2.56
C LYS A 76 -31.93 -1.21 -2.82
N GLN A 77 -31.22 -0.24 -2.22
CA GLN A 77 -31.50 1.19 -2.41
C GLN A 77 -31.23 1.61 -3.86
N ALA A 78 -30.15 1.10 -4.49
CA ALA A 78 -29.84 1.36 -5.88
C ALA A 78 -30.96 0.86 -6.79
N ILE A 79 -31.46 -0.36 -6.59
CA ILE A 79 -32.56 -0.92 -7.36
C ILE A 79 -33.84 -0.08 -7.17
N ARG A 80 -34.23 0.20 -5.91
CA ARG A 80 -35.45 0.96 -5.59
C ARG A 80 -35.44 2.39 -6.12
N SER A 81 -34.27 2.99 -6.27
CA SER A 81 -34.15 4.37 -6.81
C SER A 81 -34.46 4.47 -8.31
N VAL A 82 -34.58 3.34 -9.02
CA VAL A 82 -34.81 3.31 -10.46
C VAL A 82 -36.09 2.51 -10.74
N PRO A 83 -37.22 3.15 -11.08
CA PRO A 83 -38.54 2.49 -11.16
C PRO A 83 -38.58 1.24 -12.07
N TRP A 84 -37.87 1.22 -13.18
CA TRP A 84 -37.87 0.06 -14.07
C TRP A 84 -37.04 -1.11 -13.53
N LEU A 85 -35.98 -0.84 -12.72
CA LEU A 85 -35.25 -1.89 -12.00
C LEU A 85 -36.11 -2.43 -10.86
N ASP A 86 -36.70 -1.56 -10.04
CA ASP A 86 -37.57 -1.97 -8.94
C ASP A 86 -38.72 -2.87 -9.42
N ALA A 87 -39.30 -2.50 -10.56
CA ALA A 87 -40.34 -3.33 -11.19
C ALA A 87 -39.82 -4.70 -11.67
N TYR A 88 -38.55 -4.88 -11.90
CA TYR A 88 -37.94 -6.11 -12.44
C TYR A 88 -37.40 -7.05 -11.37
N PHE A 89 -37.09 -6.53 -10.18
CA PHE A 89 -36.51 -7.31 -9.09
C PHE A 89 -37.55 -7.72 -8.04
N GLU A 90 -37.28 -8.82 -7.38
CA GLU A 90 -37.90 -9.26 -6.13
C GLU A 90 -36.88 -9.11 -5.01
N ILE A 91 -37.18 -8.24 -4.06
CA ILE A 91 -36.30 -7.85 -2.95
C ILE A 91 -36.95 -8.28 -1.64
N GLY A 92 -36.29 -9.20 -0.92
CA GLY A 92 -36.67 -9.59 0.44
C GLY A 92 -35.69 -9.08 1.47
N GLU A 93 -35.89 -9.47 2.71
CA GLU A 93 -34.98 -9.10 3.80
C GLU A 93 -33.57 -9.60 3.57
N GLN A 94 -33.40 -10.85 3.15
CA GLN A 94 -32.11 -11.51 2.98
C GLN A 94 -31.82 -11.95 1.54
N TYR A 95 -32.61 -11.53 0.57
CA TYR A 95 -32.39 -11.90 -0.83
C TYR A 95 -32.72 -10.77 -1.80
N ILE A 96 -32.02 -10.80 -2.94
CA ILE A 96 -32.26 -9.97 -4.11
C ILE A 96 -32.18 -10.89 -5.33
N ARG A 97 -33.20 -10.86 -6.20
CA ARG A 97 -33.22 -11.64 -7.43
C ARG A 97 -34.10 -11.03 -8.50
N THR A 98 -33.88 -11.35 -9.74
CA THR A 98 -34.78 -10.99 -10.83
C THR A 98 -36.11 -11.77 -10.71
N LYS A 99 -37.26 -11.19 -11.08
CA LYS A 99 -38.59 -11.84 -11.00
C LYS A 99 -38.66 -13.13 -11.82
N ASN A 100 -37.93 -13.21 -12.93
CA ASN A 100 -37.79 -14.44 -13.72
C ASN A 100 -36.85 -15.48 -13.10
N ARG A 101 -36.28 -15.19 -11.92
CA ARG A 101 -35.37 -16.06 -11.14
C ARG A 101 -34.09 -16.51 -11.85
N ARG A 102 -33.69 -15.84 -12.95
CA ARG A 102 -32.47 -16.19 -13.66
C ARG A 102 -31.21 -15.68 -12.96
N VAL A 103 -31.25 -14.49 -12.38
CA VAL A 103 -30.11 -13.90 -11.67
C VAL A 103 -30.49 -13.60 -10.22
N SER A 104 -29.64 -14.01 -9.30
CA SER A 104 -29.77 -13.70 -7.88
C SER A 104 -28.46 -13.17 -7.32
N TYR A 105 -28.54 -12.53 -6.15
CA TYR A 105 -27.36 -12.09 -5.41
C TYR A 105 -27.00 -13.10 -4.33
N VAL A 106 -25.70 -13.29 -4.14
CA VAL A 106 -25.12 -14.07 -3.04
C VAL A 106 -24.09 -13.18 -2.36
N PHE A 107 -24.00 -13.24 -1.04
CA PHE A 107 -23.08 -12.45 -0.26
C PHE A 107 -22.13 -13.34 0.53
N ALA A 108 -20.82 -13.02 0.54
CA ALA A 108 -19.81 -13.82 1.23
C ALA A 108 -18.58 -13.04 1.69
N GLY A 109 -18.09 -13.40 2.90
CA GLY A 109 -16.75 -13.02 3.34
C GLY A 109 -15.68 -13.86 2.64
N LEU A 110 -14.68 -13.22 2.03
CA LEU A 110 -13.64 -13.89 1.25
C LEU A 110 -12.73 -14.75 2.13
N ARG A 111 -12.55 -14.39 3.40
CA ARG A 111 -11.60 -15.06 4.28
C ARG A 111 -12.02 -16.49 4.68
N HIS A 112 -13.31 -16.72 4.90
CA HIS A 112 -13.79 -17.98 5.47
C HIS A 112 -14.83 -18.72 4.61
N ASN A 113 -15.55 -18.03 3.72
CA ASN A 113 -16.75 -18.59 3.08
C ASN A 113 -16.60 -18.84 1.57
N LEU A 114 -15.44 -18.57 0.99
CA LEU A 114 -15.25 -18.70 -0.46
C LEU A 114 -15.38 -20.14 -0.94
N ASP A 115 -14.93 -21.11 -0.13
CA ASP A 115 -14.97 -22.54 -0.50
C ASP A 115 -16.41 -23.07 -0.58
N SER A 116 -17.35 -22.52 0.19
CA SER A 116 -18.77 -22.88 0.12
C SER A 116 -19.47 -22.39 -1.15
N ILE A 117 -18.93 -21.38 -1.81
CA ILE A 117 -19.51 -20.78 -3.03
C ILE A 117 -18.97 -21.46 -4.28
N LYS A 118 -17.71 -21.92 -4.26
CA LYS A 118 -17.04 -22.59 -5.41
C LYS A 118 -17.84 -23.71 -6.04
N SER A 119 -18.63 -24.43 -5.24
CA SER A 119 -19.36 -25.62 -5.70
C SER A 119 -20.82 -25.36 -6.08
N LYS A 120 -21.37 -24.18 -5.83
CA LYS A 120 -22.83 -23.99 -5.84
C LYS A 120 -23.36 -22.97 -6.84
N ALA A 121 -22.54 -22.09 -7.42
CA ALA A 121 -23.08 -21.00 -8.22
C ALA A 121 -22.22 -20.64 -9.43
N ARG A 122 -22.89 -20.39 -10.56
CA ARG A 122 -22.29 -19.75 -11.73
C ARG A 122 -22.14 -18.25 -11.44
N ILE A 123 -20.93 -17.81 -11.11
CA ILE A 123 -20.66 -16.40 -10.78
C ILE A 123 -20.48 -15.63 -12.09
N LEU A 124 -21.41 -14.72 -12.36
CA LEU A 124 -21.38 -13.83 -13.52
C LEU A 124 -20.56 -12.57 -13.25
N ILE A 125 -20.73 -12.02 -12.06
CA ILE A 125 -19.95 -10.89 -11.55
C ILE A 125 -19.60 -11.17 -10.07
N ALA A 126 -18.35 -10.92 -9.69
CA ALA A 126 -17.96 -10.80 -8.29
C ALA A 126 -17.62 -9.33 -8.02
N TRP A 127 -18.42 -8.66 -7.20
CA TRP A 127 -18.13 -7.31 -6.74
C TRP A 127 -17.55 -7.33 -5.33
N VAL A 128 -16.30 -6.94 -5.22
CA VAL A 128 -15.56 -6.82 -3.96
C VAL A 128 -15.57 -5.36 -3.54
N ASP A 129 -16.35 -5.06 -2.53
CA ASP A 129 -16.46 -3.73 -1.93
C ASP A 129 -15.56 -3.60 -0.71
N GLU A 130 -15.09 -2.38 -0.40
CA GLU A 130 -14.10 -2.10 0.65
C GLU A 130 -12.84 -3.00 0.53
N ALA A 131 -12.35 -3.15 -0.69
CA ALA A 131 -11.33 -4.14 -1.02
C ALA A 131 -9.93 -3.82 -0.46
N GLU A 132 -9.71 -2.70 0.21
CA GLU A 132 -8.43 -2.36 0.84
C GLU A 132 -7.96 -3.44 1.83
N SER A 133 -8.89 -4.01 2.58
CA SER A 133 -8.62 -5.03 3.59
C SER A 133 -8.41 -6.44 3.03
N VAL A 134 -8.64 -6.67 1.74
CA VAL A 134 -8.60 -8.01 1.13
C VAL A 134 -7.18 -8.54 1.06
N SER A 135 -6.97 -9.72 1.61
CA SER A 135 -5.68 -10.39 1.65
C SER A 135 -5.26 -10.95 0.30
N GLU A 136 -3.94 -11.09 0.09
CA GLU A 136 -3.41 -11.72 -1.14
C GLU A 136 -3.95 -13.13 -1.35
N THR A 137 -4.05 -13.92 -0.27
CA THR A 137 -4.63 -15.27 -0.32
C THR A 137 -6.10 -15.25 -0.77
N ALA A 138 -6.87 -14.24 -0.36
CA ALA A 138 -8.26 -14.09 -0.78
C ALA A 138 -8.35 -13.78 -2.28
N TRP A 139 -7.50 -12.89 -2.81
CA TRP A 139 -7.40 -12.62 -4.25
C TRP A 139 -7.00 -13.85 -5.06
N GLN A 140 -6.00 -14.61 -4.59
CA GLN A 140 -5.55 -15.84 -5.25
C GLN A 140 -6.63 -16.92 -5.32
N LYS A 141 -7.56 -16.95 -4.35
CA LYS A 141 -8.70 -17.87 -4.35
C LYS A 141 -9.88 -17.36 -5.17
N LEU A 142 -10.19 -16.04 -5.11
CA LEU A 142 -11.35 -15.46 -5.78
C LEU A 142 -11.21 -15.48 -7.30
N ALA A 143 -10.07 -15.04 -7.83
CA ALA A 143 -9.90 -14.87 -9.28
C ALA A 143 -10.14 -16.17 -10.07
N PRO A 144 -9.63 -17.37 -9.67
CA PRO A 144 -9.95 -18.63 -10.34
C PRO A 144 -11.36 -19.15 -10.05
N THR A 145 -12.03 -18.65 -9.01
CA THR A 145 -13.41 -19.05 -8.69
C THR A 145 -14.43 -18.39 -9.61
N VAL A 146 -14.16 -17.17 -10.08
CA VAL A 146 -14.97 -16.45 -11.06
C VAL A 146 -14.52 -16.88 -12.46
N ARG A 147 -15.09 -17.96 -12.98
CA ARG A 147 -14.56 -18.70 -14.15
C ARG A 147 -15.55 -18.86 -15.31
N GLU A 148 -16.76 -18.35 -15.19
CA GLU A 148 -17.71 -18.40 -16.30
C GLU A 148 -17.21 -17.52 -17.48
N GLN A 149 -17.49 -17.95 -18.69
CA GLN A 149 -17.13 -17.17 -19.87
C GLN A 149 -17.81 -15.80 -19.84
N GLY A 150 -17.04 -14.73 -20.00
CA GLY A 150 -17.53 -13.35 -19.91
C GLY A 150 -17.82 -12.88 -18.48
N SER A 151 -17.43 -13.66 -17.45
CA SER A 151 -17.56 -13.21 -16.06
C SER A 151 -16.55 -12.13 -15.72
N GLU A 152 -16.93 -11.23 -14.81
CA GLU A 152 -16.17 -10.05 -14.44
C GLU A 152 -15.90 -9.99 -12.93
N ILE A 153 -14.80 -9.36 -12.52
CA ILE A 153 -14.48 -9.02 -11.14
C ILE A 153 -14.49 -7.50 -11.03
N TRP A 154 -15.32 -6.99 -10.15
CA TRP A 154 -15.47 -5.56 -9.88
C TRP A 154 -14.91 -5.23 -8.51
N VAL A 155 -14.20 -4.11 -8.38
CA VAL A 155 -13.46 -3.79 -7.17
C VAL A 155 -13.63 -2.31 -6.82
N THR A 156 -14.07 -2.05 -5.59
CA THR A 156 -14.17 -0.69 -5.05
C THR A 156 -13.42 -0.59 -3.72
N TRP A 157 -12.58 0.45 -3.58
CA TRP A 157 -11.86 0.68 -2.32
C TRP A 157 -11.43 2.14 -2.12
N ASN A 158 -11.19 2.49 -0.87
CA ASN A 158 -10.47 3.69 -0.50
C ASN A 158 -9.03 3.27 -0.15
N PRO A 159 -8.01 3.79 -0.84
CA PRO A 159 -6.62 3.46 -0.53
C PRO A 159 -6.28 3.82 0.92
N GLU A 160 -5.60 2.93 1.62
CA GLU A 160 -5.09 3.19 2.97
C GLU A 160 -3.58 2.96 3.01
N LYS A 161 -3.11 1.82 2.51
CA LYS A 161 -1.68 1.47 2.55
C LYS A 161 -1.07 1.41 1.18
N ASP A 162 0.04 2.13 0.99
CA ASP A 162 0.89 1.95 -0.19
C ASP A 162 1.37 0.49 -0.26
N GLY A 163 1.04 -0.19 -1.35
CA GLY A 163 1.41 -1.59 -1.57
C GLY A 163 0.58 -2.60 -0.81
N SER A 164 -0.66 -2.27 -0.38
CA SER A 164 -1.64 -3.29 0.02
C SER A 164 -1.86 -4.31 -1.11
N PRO A 165 -2.32 -5.54 -0.84
CA PRO A 165 -2.55 -6.54 -1.89
C PRO A 165 -3.45 -6.04 -3.02
N THR A 166 -4.50 -5.30 -2.69
CA THR A 166 -5.41 -4.70 -3.67
C THR A 166 -4.74 -3.58 -4.47
N ASP A 167 -3.97 -2.72 -3.81
CA ASP A 167 -3.23 -1.65 -4.44
C ASP A 167 -2.17 -2.18 -5.43
N LYS A 168 -1.36 -3.15 -5.00
CA LYS A 168 -0.38 -3.82 -5.87
C LYS A 168 -1.06 -4.39 -7.11
N ARG A 169 -2.16 -5.14 -6.92
CA ARG A 169 -2.83 -5.87 -7.98
C ARG A 169 -3.56 -4.98 -8.98
N PHE A 170 -4.16 -3.87 -8.57
CA PHE A 170 -5.07 -3.10 -9.43
C PHE A 170 -4.60 -1.68 -9.70
N ARG A 171 -3.77 -1.08 -8.87
CA ARG A 171 -3.27 0.28 -9.07
C ARG A 171 -1.84 0.29 -9.62
N LYS A 172 -0.94 -0.58 -9.09
CA LYS A 172 0.46 -0.62 -9.52
C LYS A 172 0.70 -1.58 -10.69
N GLU A 173 0.13 -2.76 -10.64
CA GLU A 173 0.34 -3.84 -11.61
C GLU A 173 -1.00 -4.37 -12.13
N SER A 174 -1.79 -3.49 -12.77
CA SER A 174 -3.12 -3.86 -13.25
C SER A 174 -3.09 -5.09 -14.17
N PRO A 175 -3.90 -6.12 -13.88
CA PRO A 175 -3.99 -7.31 -14.74
C PRO A 175 -4.47 -6.97 -16.14
N PRO A 176 -4.22 -7.82 -17.15
CA PRO A 176 -4.77 -7.64 -18.49
C PRO A 176 -6.29 -7.49 -18.47
N ASN A 177 -6.82 -6.71 -19.41
CA ASN A 177 -8.25 -6.41 -19.53
C ASN A 177 -8.86 -5.74 -18.28
N SER A 178 -8.08 -4.93 -17.58
CA SER A 178 -8.52 -4.09 -16.46
C SER A 178 -8.93 -2.70 -16.92
N LYS A 179 -9.98 -2.18 -16.30
CA LYS A 179 -10.36 -0.77 -16.34
C LYS A 179 -10.33 -0.23 -14.92
N VAL A 180 -9.36 0.59 -14.64
CA VAL A 180 -9.12 1.15 -13.31
C VAL A 180 -9.25 2.66 -13.38
N VAL A 181 -9.97 3.26 -12.43
CA VAL A 181 -10.17 4.71 -12.36
C VAL A 181 -10.02 5.21 -10.94
N GLU A 182 -9.42 6.37 -10.81
CA GLU A 182 -9.46 7.15 -9.58
C GLU A 182 -10.67 8.07 -9.58
N LEU A 183 -11.46 8.00 -8.49
CA LEU A 183 -12.72 8.73 -8.33
C LEU A 183 -12.79 9.35 -6.94
N ASN A 184 -12.80 10.67 -6.86
CA ASN A 184 -12.85 11.43 -5.63
C ASN A 184 -14.16 12.22 -5.48
N TYR A 185 -14.39 12.88 -4.37
CA TYR A 185 -15.60 13.68 -4.13
C TYR A 185 -15.85 14.71 -5.24
N SER A 186 -14.80 15.31 -5.78
CA SER A 186 -14.87 16.28 -6.89
C SER A 186 -15.39 15.71 -8.21
N ASP A 187 -15.36 14.39 -8.37
CA ASP A 187 -15.87 13.67 -9.53
C ASP A 187 -17.35 13.26 -9.38
N ASN A 188 -17.93 13.49 -8.19
CA ASN A 188 -19.30 13.13 -7.87
C ASN A 188 -20.24 14.32 -8.14
N PRO A 189 -21.05 14.29 -9.21
CA PRO A 189 -21.97 15.38 -9.53
C PRO A 189 -23.08 15.58 -8.48
N TRP A 190 -23.29 14.61 -7.62
CA TRP A 190 -24.31 14.61 -6.57
C TRP A 190 -23.68 14.61 -5.17
N PHE A 191 -22.49 15.21 -5.03
CA PHE A 191 -21.81 15.26 -3.73
C PHE A 191 -22.70 16.00 -2.72
N PRO A 192 -23.10 15.36 -1.61
CA PRO A 192 -24.06 15.96 -0.69
C PRO A 192 -23.49 17.20 0.01
N GLU A 193 -24.30 18.23 0.15
CA GLU A 193 -23.92 19.46 0.84
C GLU A 193 -23.44 19.21 2.28
N VAL A 194 -24.08 18.31 3.00
CA VAL A 194 -23.67 17.93 4.36
C VAL A 194 -22.26 17.36 4.39
N LEU A 195 -21.87 16.55 3.41
CA LEU A 195 -20.51 16.04 3.31
C LEU A 195 -19.52 17.12 2.85
N ASP A 196 -19.94 18.09 2.07
CA ASP A 196 -19.08 19.21 1.71
C ASP A 196 -18.78 20.13 2.91
N GLN A 197 -19.76 20.34 3.78
CA GLN A 197 -19.55 21.06 5.04
C GLN A 197 -18.55 20.34 5.96
N GLU A 198 -18.68 19.00 6.10
CA GLU A 198 -17.73 18.20 6.85
C GLU A 198 -16.33 18.24 6.22
N ARG A 199 -16.24 18.15 4.90
CA ARG A 199 -14.97 18.23 4.17
C ARG A 199 -14.30 19.59 4.37
N GLN A 200 -15.07 20.68 4.35
CA GLN A 200 -14.53 22.02 4.61
C GLN A 200 -14.04 22.16 6.05
N ALA A 201 -14.79 21.67 7.02
CA ALA A 201 -14.35 21.63 8.41
C ALA A 201 -13.09 20.78 8.60
N ASP A 202 -13.00 19.65 7.89
CA ASP A 202 -11.80 18.79 7.90
C ASP A 202 -10.60 19.49 7.26
N ARG A 203 -10.80 20.35 6.25
CA ARG A 203 -9.72 21.11 5.62
C ARG A 203 -9.04 22.06 6.61
N ASP A 204 -9.80 22.62 7.54
CA ASP A 204 -9.28 23.56 8.55
C ASP A 204 -8.70 22.82 9.77
N ARG A 205 -9.16 21.58 10.04
CA ARG A 205 -8.84 20.84 11.25
C ARG A 205 -7.74 19.79 11.06
N LEU A 206 -7.71 19.12 9.91
CA LEU A 206 -6.79 18.02 9.62
C LEU A 206 -5.49 18.54 8.99
N ASP A 207 -4.41 17.83 9.20
CA ASP A 207 -3.21 18.02 8.40
C ASP A 207 -3.46 17.65 6.93
N ASP A 208 -2.65 18.19 6.02
CA ASP A 208 -2.81 18.00 4.57
C ASP A 208 -2.80 16.53 4.15
N GLN A 209 -2.02 15.68 4.81
CA GLN A 209 -1.91 14.25 4.49
C GLN A 209 -3.16 13.48 4.91
N THR A 210 -3.65 13.73 6.12
CA THR A 210 -4.90 13.13 6.61
C THR A 210 -6.09 13.60 5.77
N TYR A 211 -6.15 14.88 5.41
CA TYR A 211 -7.18 15.40 4.51
C TYR A 211 -7.14 14.70 3.15
N ALA A 212 -5.96 14.62 2.53
CA ALA A 212 -5.80 13.97 1.24
C ALA A 212 -6.17 12.47 1.27
N TRP A 213 -5.85 11.77 2.37
CA TRP A 213 -6.28 10.39 2.55
C TRP A 213 -7.81 10.26 2.63
N VAL A 214 -8.47 11.09 3.41
CA VAL A 214 -9.93 10.99 3.60
C VAL A 214 -10.67 11.36 2.32
N TRP A 215 -10.29 12.47 1.67
CA TRP A 215 -11.08 13.10 0.62
C TRP A 215 -10.53 12.93 -0.79
N ASP A 216 -9.20 12.88 -0.96
CA ASP A 216 -8.55 12.84 -2.27
C ASP A 216 -8.02 11.45 -2.65
N GLY A 217 -8.25 10.42 -1.82
CA GLY A 217 -7.85 9.05 -2.12
C GLY A 217 -6.34 8.79 -2.07
N ALA A 218 -5.60 9.63 -1.36
CA ALA A 218 -4.20 9.41 -1.06
C ALA A 218 -4.02 8.23 -0.08
N TYR A 219 -2.79 7.74 0.05
CA TYR A 219 -2.49 6.77 1.09
C TYR A 219 -2.49 7.44 2.47
N ARG A 220 -2.86 6.68 3.49
CA ARG A 220 -2.75 7.12 4.88
C ARG A 220 -1.29 7.11 5.30
N GLU A 221 -0.64 8.27 5.31
CA GLU A 221 0.77 8.39 5.68
C GLU A 221 1.00 8.44 7.20
N ASN A 222 0.02 8.81 7.98
CA ASN A 222 0.14 8.93 9.43
C ASN A 222 -0.70 7.91 10.18
N SER A 223 -0.08 6.83 10.65
CA SER A 223 -0.55 6.20 11.87
C SER A 223 0.38 6.62 13.01
N ASP A 224 -0.16 6.76 14.22
CA ASP A 224 0.63 6.93 15.45
C ASP A 224 1.69 5.82 15.62
N ALA A 225 1.55 4.74 14.84
CA ALA A 225 2.49 3.65 14.76
C ALA A 225 3.71 3.94 13.87
N GLN A 226 3.69 4.95 13.00
CA GLN A 226 4.86 5.28 12.17
C GLN A 226 6.02 5.80 13.01
N ILE A 227 7.19 5.16 12.87
CA ILE A 227 8.38 5.49 13.66
C ILE A 227 8.92 6.87 13.34
N LEU A 228 8.93 7.25 12.05
CA LEU A 228 9.47 8.53 11.58
C LEU A 228 8.39 9.57 11.22
N SER A 229 7.16 9.40 11.70
CA SER A 229 6.06 10.34 11.46
C SER A 229 6.45 11.77 11.84
N GLY A 230 6.22 12.72 10.93
CA GLY A 230 6.50 14.15 11.16
C GLY A 230 8.00 14.52 11.28
N LYS A 231 8.91 13.58 10.99
CA LYS A 231 10.36 13.78 11.13
C LYS A 231 11.09 13.96 9.83
N TYR A 232 10.48 13.72 8.67
CA TYR A 232 11.15 13.82 7.38
C TYR A 232 10.43 14.73 6.40
N ARG A 233 11.20 15.26 5.45
CA ARG A 233 10.70 15.89 4.23
C ARG A 233 11.56 15.51 3.03
N VAL A 234 11.01 15.69 1.85
CA VAL A 234 11.71 15.51 0.58
C VAL A 234 12.17 16.85 0.04
N ALA A 235 13.43 16.94 -0.39
CA ALA A 235 13.96 18.12 -1.05
C ALA A 235 15.18 17.80 -1.89
N GLU A 236 15.43 18.58 -2.94
CA GLU A 236 16.73 18.68 -3.57
C GLU A 236 17.71 19.42 -2.65
N PHE A 237 18.94 18.94 -2.57
CA PHE A 237 20.03 19.61 -1.87
C PHE A 237 21.39 19.14 -2.36
N GLU A 238 22.41 19.93 -2.07
CA GLU A 238 23.81 19.57 -2.21
C GLU A 238 24.51 19.66 -0.85
N PRO A 239 25.45 18.73 -0.55
CA PRO A 239 26.21 18.77 0.69
C PRO A 239 26.94 20.10 0.86
N GLN A 240 26.87 20.69 2.06
CA GLN A 240 27.48 21.97 2.35
C GLN A 240 28.82 21.80 3.05
N PRO A 241 29.78 22.71 2.82
CA PRO A 241 31.01 22.74 3.60
C PRO A 241 30.71 22.82 5.12
N GLY A 242 31.35 21.98 5.90
CA GLY A 242 31.15 21.92 7.35
C GLY A 242 30.10 20.89 7.82
N TRP A 243 29.40 20.24 6.93
CA TRP A 243 28.61 19.07 7.32
C TRP A 243 29.53 17.88 7.65
N ASP A 244 29.13 17.14 8.67
CA ASP A 244 29.84 15.93 9.12
C ASP A 244 29.45 14.73 8.22
N GLY A 245 30.45 13.98 7.75
CA GLY A 245 30.24 12.88 6.80
C GLY A 245 31.21 12.97 5.58
N PRO A 246 30.92 12.25 4.46
CA PRO A 246 29.74 11.37 4.31
C PRO A 246 29.83 10.09 5.14
N TYR A 247 28.67 9.65 5.60
CA TYR A 247 28.48 8.37 6.26
C TYR A 247 27.87 7.37 5.29
N PHE A 248 28.40 6.13 5.27
CA PHE A 248 27.90 5.05 4.42
C PHE A 248 27.50 3.84 5.27
N GLY A 249 26.35 3.26 4.96
CA GLY A 249 25.87 2.04 5.60
C GLY A 249 25.32 1.05 4.58
N LEU A 250 25.45 -0.25 4.90
CA LEU A 250 24.94 -1.35 4.10
C LEU A 250 24.17 -2.31 4.97
N ASP A 251 23.01 -2.75 4.50
CA ASP A 251 22.23 -3.85 5.04
C ASP A 251 22.15 -5.00 4.02
N TRP A 252 22.33 -6.25 4.49
CA TRP A 252 22.43 -7.41 3.61
C TRP A 252 21.09 -8.08 3.39
N GLY A 253 20.58 -8.07 2.18
CA GLY A 253 19.47 -8.90 1.71
C GLY A 253 19.90 -9.89 0.63
N PHE A 254 19.01 -10.79 0.22
CA PHE A 254 19.26 -11.70 -0.91
C PHE A 254 17.99 -12.10 -1.65
N SER A 255 17.14 -12.99 -1.10
CA SER A 255 16.09 -13.65 -1.88
C SER A 255 14.82 -12.82 -2.03
N GLN A 256 14.35 -12.17 -0.98
CA GLN A 256 13.16 -11.31 -0.98
C GLN A 256 13.50 -9.88 -0.56
N ASP A 257 14.56 -9.72 0.22
CA ASP A 257 15.02 -8.46 0.76
C ASP A 257 16.18 -7.91 -0.08
N PRO A 258 16.23 -6.59 -0.31
CA PRO A 258 17.32 -5.98 -1.05
C PRO A 258 18.60 -5.95 -0.21
N THR A 259 19.77 -6.13 -0.83
CA THR A 259 20.97 -5.54 -0.28
C THR A 259 20.85 -4.04 -0.45
N ALA A 260 20.70 -3.31 0.67
CA ALA A 260 20.43 -1.88 0.71
C ALA A 260 21.64 -1.09 1.16
N GLY A 261 21.83 0.10 0.61
CA GLY A 261 22.92 1.00 0.97
C GLY A 261 22.48 2.46 0.95
N VAL A 262 23.10 3.27 1.78
CA VAL A 262 22.82 4.70 1.89
C VAL A 262 24.09 5.52 2.01
N LYS A 263 24.03 6.77 1.52
CA LYS A 263 24.98 7.84 1.77
C LYS A 263 24.28 8.99 2.45
N CYS A 264 24.77 9.44 3.60
CA CYS A 264 24.15 10.53 4.33
C CYS A 264 25.18 11.45 5.01
N TRP A 265 24.70 12.60 5.46
CA TRP A 265 25.45 13.67 6.10
C TRP A 265 24.70 14.17 7.34
N VAL A 266 25.44 14.72 8.28
CA VAL A 266 24.85 15.37 9.47
C VAL A 266 25.25 16.85 9.46
N GLY A 267 24.28 17.74 9.47
CA GLY A 267 24.50 19.18 9.48
C GLY A 267 23.30 19.95 10.05
N ASP A 268 23.56 21.02 10.78
CA ASP A 268 22.54 21.92 11.37
C ASP A 268 21.51 21.21 12.28
N GLY A 269 21.92 20.09 12.89
CA GLY A 269 21.04 19.25 13.70
C GLY A 269 20.06 18.42 12.87
N ARG A 270 20.28 18.31 11.56
CA ARG A 270 19.51 17.51 10.60
C ARG A 270 20.35 16.35 10.06
N LEU A 271 19.63 15.30 9.65
CA LEU A 271 20.18 14.20 8.84
C LEU A 271 19.82 14.45 7.38
N TRP A 272 20.80 14.37 6.48
CA TRP A 272 20.65 14.60 5.05
C TRP A 272 20.99 13.32 4.29
N ILE A 273 19.99 12.68 3.67
CA ILE A 273 20.15 11.41 2.95
C ILE A 273 20.28 11.73 1.46
N GLU A 274 21.50 11.59 0.93
CA GLU A 274 21.86 12.07 -0.40
C GLU A 274 21.67 11.01 -1.49
N TYR A 275 22.07 9.76 -1.24
CA TYR A 275 21.97 8.65 -2.19
C TYR A 275 21.50 7.38 -1.52
N GLU A 276 20.86 6.54 -2.32
CA GLU A 276 20.50 5.18 -1.97
C GLU A 276 20.93 4.18 -3.04
N ALA A 277 21.15 2.94 -2.66
CA ALA A 277 21.37 1.81 -3.54
C ALA A 277 20.63 0.60 -2.99
N GLY A 278 19.96 -0.17 -3.83
CA GLY A 278 19.30 -1.39 -3.39
C GLY A 278 18.93 -2.31 -4.53
N LYS A 279 19.14 -3.61 -4.33
CA LYS A 279 18.78 -4.63 -5.31
C LYS A 279 18.54 -5.97 -4.59
N VAL A 280 17.44 -6.62 -4.95
CA VAL A 280 17.12 -7.99 -4.56
C VAL A 280 17.91 -8.96 -5.42
N GLY A 281 18.38 -10.08 -4.87
CA GLY A 281 19.13 -11.10 -5.60
C GLY A 281 20.53 -10.65 -6.05
N LEU A 282 21.18 -9.78 -5.28
CA LEU A 282 22.52 -9.32 -5.59
C LEU A 282 23.56 -10.32 -5.06
N GLU A 283 24.30 -10.91 -5.99
CA GLU A 283 25.39 -11.85 -5.67
C GLU A 283 26.56 -11.14 -4.98
N ASN A 284 27.24 -11.85 -4.09
CA ASN A 284 28.35 -11.29 -3.31
C ASN A 284 29.45 -10.68 -4.18
N ASP A 285 29.70 -11.26 -5.36
CA ASP A 285 30.71 -10.77 -6.32
C ASP A 285 30.34 -9.42 -6.93
N ASP A 286 29.06 -9.12 -7.05
CA ASP A 286 28.54 -7.92 -7.69
C ASP A 286 28.30 -6.75 -6.73
N ILE A 287 28.28 -7.01 -5.41
CA ILE A 287 27.91 -6.00 -4.41
C ILE A 287 28.79 -4.75 -4.52
N ALA A 288 30.13 -4.92 -4.56
CA ALA A 288 31.04 -3.78 -4.57
C ALA A 288 30.83 -2.90 -5.82
N ASP A 289 30.76 -3.52 -7.01
CA ASP A 289 30.53 -2.82 -8.26
C ASP A 289 29.18 -2.08 -8.25
N TYR A 290 28.14 -2.74 -7.75
CA TYR A 290 26.80 -2.19 -7.70
C TYR A 290 26.69 -0.94 -6.81
N VAL A 291 27.27 -0.99 -5.58
CA VAL A 291 27.19 0.13 -4.65
C VAL A 291 28.14 1.27 -5.01
N ILE A 292 29.32 0.99 -5.58
CA ILE A 292 30.24 2.02 -6.05
C ILE A 292 29.62 2.88 -7.17
N GLN A 293 28.88 2.26 -8.07
CA GLN A 293 28.20 2.98 -9.15
C GLN A 293 27.07 3.89 -8.66
N ARG A 294 26.47 3.60 -7.49
CA ARG A 294 25.25 4.27 -6.98
C ARG A 294 25.46 5.14 -5.76
N LEU A 295 26.51 4.91 -5.01
CA LEU A 295 26.87 5.66 -3.81
C LEU A 295 28.22 6.34 -4.01
N PRO A 296 28.27 7.50 -4.67
CA PRO A 296 29.52 8.15 -5.04
C PRO A 296 30.45 8.36 -3.85
N GLY A 297 31.71 7.89 -4.00
CA GLY A 297 32.77 8.03 -2.99
C GLY A 297 32.80 6.94 -1.93
N ILE A 298 31.93 5.93 -1.98
CA ILE A 298 31.86 4.86 -0.96
C ILE A 298 33.18 4.12 -0.80
N GLU A 299 33.96 3.92 -1.87
CA GLU A 299 35.26 3.24 -1.85
C GLU A 299 36.35 4.02 -1.10
N GLN A 300 36.16 5.32 -0.90
CA GLN A 300 37.13 6.21 -0.26
C GLN A 300 36.86 6.39 1.23
N HIS A 301 35.69 6.05 1.71
CA HIS A 301 35.24 6.29 3.08
C HIS A 301 35.02 4.99 3.85
N THR A 302 34.92 5.09 5.17
CA THR A 302 34.50 3.97 6.03
C THR A 302 33.04 3.64 5.74
N VAL A 303 32.78 2.36 5.43
CA VAL A 303 31.45 1.82 5.19
C VAL A 303 31.11 0.88 6.34
N ARG A 304 29.95 1.03 6.96
CA ARG A 304 29.50 0.15 8.05
C ARG A 304 28.37 -0.73 7.56
N ALA A 305 28.56 -2.04 7.75
CA ALA A 305 27.59 -3.02 7.29
C ALA A 305 27.09 -3.91 8.43
N ASP A 306 25.92 -4.51 8.20
CA ASP A 306 25.38 -5.51 9.10
C ASP A 306 26.42 -6.59 9.43
N SER A 307 26.66 -6.82 10.72
CA SER A 307 27.62 -7.81 11.23
C SER A 307 27.13 -9.25 11.16
N ALA A 308 25.88 -9.50 10.75
CA ALA A 308 25.29 -10.85 10.70
C ALA A 308 25.94 -11.76 9.62
N ARG A 309 26.63 -11.16 8.62
CA ARG A 309 27.29 -11.90 7.52
C ARG A 309 28.78 -11.54 7.40
N PRO A 310 29.62 -12.02 8.31
CA PRO A 310 31.07 -11.70 8.29
C PRO A 310 31.77 -12.20 7.03
N GLU A 311 31.28 -13.31 6.44
CA GLU A 311 31.78 -13.83 5.16
C GLU A 311 31.52 -12.86 4.00
N THR A 312 30.35 -12.25 3.93
CA THR A 312 30.03 -11.23 2.93
C THR A 312 30.90 -9.99 3.11
N ILE A 313 31.11 -9.53 4.34
CA ILE A 313 32.01 -8.41 4.65
C ILE A 313 33.43 -8.72 4.17
N SER A 314 33.97 -9.90 4.52
CA SER A 314 35.31 -10.31 4.10
C SER A 314 35.42 -10.37 2.58
N HIS A 315 34.39 -10.88 1.91
CA HIS A 315 34.34 -11.01 0.45
C HIS A 315 34.33 -9.66 -0.24
N VAL A 316 33.43 -8.75 0.13
CA VAL A 316 33.27 -7.42 -0.46
C VAL A 316 34.47 -6.51 -0.16
N LYS A 317 35.17 -6.73 0.93
CA LYS A 317 36.40 -6.00 1.32
C LYS A 317 37.61 -6.37 0.46
N SER A 318 37.62 -7.56 -0.15
CA SER A 318 38.78 -8.08 -0.86
C SER A 318 38.68 -7.93 -2.37
N LYS A 319 39.81 -7.67 -3.06
CA LYS A 319 39.92 -7.60 -4.53
C LYS A 319 39.76 -8.93 -5.26
N GLY A 320 39.48 -10.02 -4.55
CA GLY A 320 39.52 -11.35 -5.14
C GLY A 320 40.96 -11.87 -5.31
N ARG A 321 41.09 -13.15 -5.72
CA ARG A 321 42.41 -13.80 -5.89
C ARG A 321 43.19 -13.26 -7.09
N ASP A 322 42.49 -12.75 -8.09
CA ASP A 322 43.09 -12.15 -9.31
C ASP A 322 43.44 -10.64 -9.14
N GLY A 323 43.06 -10.02 -8.03
CA GLY A 323 43.28 -8.61 -7.72
C GLY A 323 42.52 -7.64 -8.60
N LYS A 324 41.57 -8.10 -9.42
CA LYS A 324 40.86 -7.29 -10.44
C LYS A 324 39.46 -6.85 -10.01
N ARG A 325 38.85 -7.57 -9.08
CA ARG A 325 37.48 -7.24 -8.59
C ARG A 325 37.49 -5.90 -7.84
N GLN A 326 36.48 -5.08 -8.08
CA GLN A 326 36.22 -3.91 -7.22
C GLN A 326 35.95 -4.36 -5.77
N CYS A 327 36.31 -3.51 -4.81
CA CYS A 327 36.13 -3.84 -3.40
C CYS A 327 35.91 -2.57 -2.58
N LEU A 328 35.44 -2.77 -1.35
CA LEU A 328 35.31 -1.72 -0.35
C LEU A 328 36.35 -1.95 0.77
N PRO A 329 37.60 -1.46 0.62
CA PRO A 329 38.68 -1.80 1.52
C PRO A 329 38.47 -1.31 2.95
N LYS A 330 37.64 -0.26 3.14
CA LYS A 330 37.30 0.32 4.44
C LYS A 330 35.92 -0.13 4.95
N LEU A 331 35.43 -1.30 4.48
CA LEU A 331 34.20 -1.90 4.96
C LEU A 331 34.42 -2.51 6.35
N GLU A 332 33.54 -2.20 7.29
CA GLU A 332 33.60 -2.64 8.68
C GLU A 332 32.24 -3.22 9.12
N ALA A 333 32.28 -4.24 9.98
CA ALA A 333 31.09 -4.72 10.67
C ALA A 333 30.60 -3.69 11.68
N VAL A 334 29.30 -3.40 11.68
CA VAL A 334 28.72 -2.57 12.73
C VAL A 334 28.71 -3.31 14.06
N GLU A 335 29.02 -2.63 15.15
CA GLU A 335 28.87 -3.17 16.48
C GLU A 335 27.38 -3.18 16.87
N LYS A 336 26.86 -4.36 17.23
CA LYS A 336 25.48 -4.53 17.73
C LYS A 336 25.50 -4.81 19.23
N TRP A 337 24.54 -4.25 19.96
CA TRP A 337 24.31 -4.49 21.37
C TRP A 337 22.82 -4.71 21.65
N LYS A 338 22.48 -5.21 22.82
CA LYS A 338 21.06 -5.37 23.20
C LYS A 338 20.39 -3.99 23.27
N GLY A 339 19.34 -3.78 22.48
CA GLY A 339 18.66 -2.48 22.35
C GLY A 339 19.24 -1.57 21.26
N SER A 340 20.17 -2.07 20.40
CA SER A 340 20.78 -1.26 19.34
C SER A 340 19.78 -0.80 18.26
N VAL A 341 18.64 -1.47 18.12
CA VAL A 341 17.57 -1.06 17.21
C VAL A 341 16.85 0.16 17.78
N GLU A 342 16.43 0.06 19.04
CA GLU A 342 15.72 1.11 19.77
C GLU A 342 16.59 2.37 19.92
N ASP A 343 17.86 2.20 20.27
CA ASP A 343 18.83 3.31 20.38
C ASP A 343 19.04 3.99 19.03
N GLY A 344 19.12 3.20 17.94
CA GLY A 344 19.24 3.70 16.58
C GLY A 344 18.01 4.49 16.14
N ILE A 345 16.82 4.01 16.45
CA ILE A 345 15.56 4.71 16.18
C ILE A 345 15.48 6.01 16.98
N ALA A 346 15.81 5.96 18.27
CA ALA A 346 15.85 7.14 19.13
C ALA A 346 16.82 8.20 18.58
N HIS A 347 17.99 7.76 18.07
CA HIS A 347 18.96 8.63 17.42
C HIS A 347 18.37 9.31 16.16
N LEU A 348 17.75 8.53 15.25
CA LEU A 348 17.10 9.08 14.05
C LEU A 348 16.00 10.09 14.40
N ARG A 349 15.16 9.78 15.38
CA ARG A 349 14.10 10.67 15.87
C ARG A 349 14.63 11.90 16.60
N GLY A 350 15.88 11.84 17.10
CA GLY A 350 16.58 12.93 17.77
C GLY A 350 16.98 14.09 16.86
N TYR A 351 17.08 13.88 15.56
CA TYR A 351 17.33 14.95 14.61
C TYR A 351 16.15 15.94 14.57
N LYS A 352 16.45 17.22 14.32
CA LYS A 352 15.41 18.23 14.09
C LYS A 352 14.52 17.82 12.91
N GLU A 353 15.16 17.30 11.85
CA GLU A 353 14.53 16.88 10.62
C GLU A 353 15.43 15.90 9.87
N ILE A 354 14.83 14.98 9.13
CA ILE A 354 15.50 14.10 8.18
C ILE A 354 15.15 14.58 6.78
N VAL A 355 16.12 15.07 6.03
CA VAL A 355 15.93 15.53 4.66
C VAL A 355 16.30 14.40 3.71
N ILE A 356 15.34 13.92 2.95
CA ILE A 356 15.51 12.83 1.99
C ILE A 356 15.59 13.46 0.60
N HIS A 357 16.69 13.22 -0.12
CA HIS A 357 16.81 13.72 -1.48
C HIS A 357 15.76 13.05 -2.38
N GLU A 358 15.18 13.77 -3.34
CA GLU A 358 14.12 13.30 -4.24
C GLU A 358 14.49 12.00 -4.99
N ARG A 359 15.78 11.77 -5.25
CA ARG A 359 16.30 10.53 -5.85
C ARG A 359 16.20 9.30 -4.94
N CYS A 360 16.05 9.48 -3.62
CA CYS A 360 16.01 8.40 -2.62
C CYS A 360 14.57 7.91 -2.39
N THR A 361 14.00 7.29 -3.39
CA THR A 361 12.58 6.87 -3.41
C THR A 361 12.29 5.69 -2.49
N GLN A 362 13.25 4.78 -2.30
CA GLN A 362 13.10 3.62 -1.43
C GLN A 362 13.28 3.99 0.05
N VAL A 363 14.24 4.84 0.37
CA VAL A 363 14.36 5.43 1.72
C VAL A 363 13.06 6.14 2.09
N LEU A 364 12.50 6.95 1.18
CA LEU A 364 11.24 7.63 1.40
C LEU A 364 10.09 6.63 1.64
N ARG A 365 10.03 5.56 0.85
CA ARG A 365 9.04 4.51 1.01
C ARG A 365 9.14 3.85 2.38
N GLU A 366 10.35 3.49 2.83
CA GLU A 366 10.54 2.88 4.14
C GLU A 366 10.26 3.88 5.27
N ALA A 367 10.67 5.15 5.15
CA ALA A 367 10.33 6.19 6.13
C ALA A 367 8.81 6.32 6.36
N ARG A 368 8.02 6.08 5.31
CA ARG A 368 6.54 6.05 5.37
C ARG A 368 5.98 4.79 6.01
N LEU A 369 6.61 3.64 5.83
CA LEU A 369 6.04 2.32 6.16
C LEU A 369 6.62 1.73 7.44
N TYR A 370 7.81 2.16 7.87
CA TYR A 370 8.47 1.64 9.06
C TYR A 370 7.70 2.02 10.31
N SER A 371 7.19 1.01 11.03
CA SER A 371 6.18 1.22 12.06
C SER A 371 6.32 0.26 13.24
N TYR A 372 5.78 0.66 14.37
CA TYR A 372 5.48 -0.22 15.49
C TYR A 372 4.33 -1.15 15.17
N LYS A 373 4.26 -2.29 15.85
CA LYS A 373 3.10 -3.18 15.77
C LYS A 373 1.88 -2.52 16.40
N VAL A 374 0.70 -2.81 15.83
CA VAL A 374 -0.58 -2.36 16.36
C VAL A 374 -1.36 -3.58 16.81
N ASP A 375 -1.88 -3.56 18.04
CA ASP A 375 -2.79 -4.60 18.51
C ASP A 375 -4.06 -4.58 17.66
N ARG A 376 -4.42 -5.74 17.11
CA ARG A 376 -5.55 -5.85 16.17
C ARG A 376 -6.91 -5.70 16.83
N LYS A 377 -6.99 -5.87 18.14
CA LYS A 377 -8.27 -5.83 18.89
C LYS A 377 -8.52 -4.46 19.50
N SER A 378 -7.50 -3.88 20.15
CA SER A 378 -7.62 -2.57 20.82
C SER A 378 -7.26 -1.40 19.90
N GLY A 379 -6.47 -1.62 18.84
CA GLY A 379 -5.90 -0.54 18.02
C GLY A 379 -4.68 0.14 18.65
N ASP A 380 -4.23 -0.31 19.82
CA ASP A 380 -3.11 0.30 20.53
C ASP A 380 -1.77 0.05 19.82
N VAL A 381 -0.92 1.06 19.80
CA VAL A 381 0.45 0.96 19.31
C VAL A 381 1.31 0.25 20.34
N LEU A 382 1.91 -0.85 19.94
CA LEU A 382 2.82 -1.64 20.78
C LEU A 382 4.24 -1.08 20.70
N THR A 383 5.10 -1.49 21.62
CA THR A 383 6.53 -1.12 21.61
C THR A 383 7.36 -1.93 20.62
N ASP A 384 6.83 -3.06 20.16
CA ASP A 384 7.48 -3.94 19.19
C ASP A 384 7.43 -3.33 17.79
N ILE A 385 8.51 -3.46 17.04
CA ILE A 385 8.64 -2.98 15.67
C ILE A 385 8.17 -4.07 14.70
N VAL A 386 7.56 -3.65 13.59
CA VAL A 386 7.26 -4.54 12.46
C VAL A 386 8.55 -4.83 11.70
N ASP A 387 8.92 -6.11 11.61
CA ASP A 387 10.11 -6.56 10.87
C ASP A 387 9.81 -6.60 9.35
N ALA A 388 9.66 -5.42 8.78
CA ALA A 388 9.45 -5.20 7.35
C ALA A 388 9.66 -3.72 6.99
N ASN A 389 10.08 -3.44 5.76
CA ASN A 389 10.35 -2.09 5.26
C ASN A 389 11.38 -1.34 6.10
N ASN A 390 12.49 -2.00 6.45
CA ASN A 390 13.51 -1.51 7.38
C ASN A 390 14.93 -1.54 6.83
N HIS A 391 15.17 -2.05 5.61
CA HIS A 391 16.50 -2.30 5.08
C HIS A 391 17.34 -1.02 4.88
N TYR A 392 16.74 0.01 4.31
CA TYR A 392 17.41 1.31 4.15
C TYR A 392 17.51 2.07 5.47
N ILE A 393 16.50 1.92 6.35
CA ILE A 393 16.54 2.49 7.70
C ILE A 393 17.63 1.80 8.56
N ASP A 394 17.79 0.49 8.40
CA ASP A 394 18.86 -0.26 9.07
C ASP A 394 20.24 0.13 8.50
N ALA A 395 20.38 0.28 7.18
CA ALA A 395 21.58 0.82 6.58
C ALA A 395 21.92 2.23 7.10
N LEU A 396 20.92 3.12 7.31
CA LEU A 396 21.11 4.42 7.95
C LEU A 396 21.61 4.29 9.39
N ARG A 397 21.01 3.40 10.18
CA ARG A 397 21.44 3.15 11.57
C ARG A 397 22.88 2.63 11.60
N TYR A 398 23.27 1.76 10.67
CA TYR A 398 24.64 1.28 10.56
C TYR A 398 25.61 2.40 10.15
N ALA A 399 25.26 3.21 9.16
CA ALA A 399 26.06 4.38 8.75
C ALA A 399 26.37 5.29 9.95
N LEU A 400 25.36 5.57 10.76
CA LEU A 400 25.42 6.48 11.91
C LEU A 400 25.86 5.80 13.22
N GLY A 401 26.23 4.52 13.19
CA GLY A 401 26.62 3.73 14.37
C GLY A 401 27.55 4.44 15.35
N PRO A 402 28.63 5.14 14.91
CA PRO A 402 29.52 5.87 15.80
C PRO A 402 28.88 7.05 16.55
N LEU A 403 27.77 7.57 16.04
CA LEU A 403 27.05 8.72 16.60
C LEU A 403 25.94 8.30 17.56
N ILE A 404 25.55 7.01 17.55
CA ILE A 404 24.45 6.49 18.36
C ILE A 404 24.94 6.32 19.81
N LYS A 405 24.28 7.03 20.74
CA LYS A 405 24.53 6.87 22.19
C LYS A 405 23.77 5.64 22.71
N ARG A 406 24.46 4.76 23.41
CA ARG A 406 23.85 3.59 24.06
C ARG A 406 23.05 4.02 25.29
N ALA A 407 21.77 3.59 25.36
CA ALA A 407 20.98 3.81 26.58
C ALA A 407 21.61 3.04 27.75
N GLY A 408 21.87 3.73 28.86
CA GLY A 408 22.44 3.13 30.07
C GLY A 408 23.93 3.36 30.33
N TYR A 409 24.69 3.97 29.44
CA TYR A 409 26.03 4.50 29.75
C TYR A 409 25.93 5.92 30.30
N SER A 410 25.57 6.06 31.59
CA SER A 410 25.88 7.30 32.30
C SER A 410 27.37 7.27 32.62
N TRP A 411 28.14 8.18 32.08
CA TRP A 411 29.47 8.50 32.62
C TRP A 411 29.30 8.88 34.08
N ARG A 412 29.66 7.97 35.02
CA ARG A 412 30.05 8.39 36.37
C ARG A 412 31.45 8.96 36.21
N GLY A 413 31.49 10.29 36.09
CA GLY A 413 32.77 11.01 36.17
C GLY A 413 33.48 10.71 37.49
N PHE A 414 34.75 10.54 37.39
CA PHE A 414 35.69 10.58 38.53
C PHE A 414 35.81 11.99 39.04
#